data_f0213a03a5428a83a85b43ecb2365e3c
#
_entry.id   f0213a03a5428a83a85b43ecb2365e3c
#
_cell.length_a   1.000
_cell.length_b   1.000
_cell.length_c   1.000
_cell.angle_alpha   90.00
_cell.angle_beta   90.00
_cell.angle_gamma   90.00
#
_symmetry.space_group_name_H-M   'P 1'
#
loop_
_entity.id
_entity.type
_entity.pdbx_description
1 polymer ?
#
loop_
_entity_poly.entity_id
_entity_poly.type
_entity_poly.pdbx_seq_one_letter_code
_entity_poly.pdbx_strand_id
1 'polypeptide(L)'
;MSAFSGSTLMITGGTGSFGNTVLKHFLTSDVGQIRIFSRDEKKQDDMRHDLQAKYPEHASKVKFYVGDVRDPQSIADAMPGVDYIFHAAALKQVPSCEFFPMQAVRTNVMGTDNMLHAAIRFGVKRVVCLSTDKAAYPINAMGISKAMMERVIYANARVAAERGGTVICCTRYGNVMCSRGSVIPLFIDQIHKGNPITITDPNMTRFLMNLDEAVSLVKFAFEHANPGDLFIQKSDASTIGDLAKAVQRLFGDTGTNIIGTRHGEKLYETLMTREERLRSEDMGNYFRVAADSRDMNYDKFIVKGEVHTMADESYTSHNTTRLDVDGTVKKIMTADYVREELDGIRHN
;
A
#
# COMPACT_ATOMS: atom_id res chain seq x y z
N MET A 1 -23.21 1.55 -15.57
CA MET A 1 -22.20 2.61 -15.33
C MET A 1 -21.44 2.23 -14.07
N SER A 2 -20.13 2.43 -14.05
CA SER A 2 -19.38 2.15 -12.81
C SER A 2 -19.71 3.16 -11.72
N ALA A 3 -19.41 2.82 -10.46
CA ALA A 3 -19.60 3.74 -9.33
C ALA A 3 -18.78 5.04 -9.47
N PHE A 4 -17.79 5.06 -10.37
CA PHE A 4 -16.86 6.17 -10.59
C PHE A 4 -17.22 7.07 -11.76
N SER A 5 -18.27 6.73 -12.52
CA SER A 5 -18.63 7.44 -13.75
C SER A 5 -18.84 8.94 -13.51
N GLY A 6 -18.09 9.78 -14.24
CA GLY A 6 -18.13 11.24 -14.15
C GLY A 6 -17.58 11.85 -12.85
N SER A 7 -17.10 11.02 -11.90
CA SER A 7 -16.62 11.46 -10.58
C SER A 7 -15.21 12.04 -10.61
N THR A 8 -14.82 12.71 -9.52
CA THR A 8 -13.47 13.20 -9.27
C THR A 8 -12.76 12.32 -8.25
N LEU A 9 -11.66 11.69 -8.66
CA LEU A 9 -10.76 10.91 -7.81
C LEU A 9 -9.52 11.73 -7.45
N MET A 10 -9.25 11.94 -6.16
CA MET A 10 -7.98 12.48 -5.68
C MET A 10 -7.03 11.35 -5.27
N ILE A 11 -5.77 11.45 -5.70
CA ILE A 11 -4.69 10.54 -5.33
C ILE A 11 -3.62 11.34 -4.60
N THR A 12 -3.51 11.18 -3.28
CA THR A 12 -2.41 11.78 -2.52
C THR A 12 -1.17 10.91 -2.61
N GLY A 13 0.00 11.55 -2.71
CA GLY A 13 1.22 10.79 -3.02
C GLY A 13 1.21 10.18 -4.44
N GLY A 14 0.41 10.77 -5.32
CA GLY A 14 0.15 10.26 -6.67
C GLY A 14 1.38 10.15 -7.56
N THR A 15 2.45 10.91 -7.26
CA THR A 15 3.74 10.82 -7.99
C THR A 15 4.63 9.65 -7.52
N GLY A 16 4.21 8.89 -6.50
CA GLY A 16 4.86 7.65 -6.08
C GLY A 16 4.51 6.48 -6.99
N SER A 17 5.27 5.39 -6.93
CA SER A 17 5.05 4.20 -7.78
C SER A 17 3.62 3.68 -7.68
N PHE A 18 3.08 3.54 -6.47
CA PHE A 18 1.72 3.04 -6.27
C PHE A 18 0.67 4.03 -6.79
N GLY A 19 0.79 5.33 -6.43
CA GLY A 19 -0.14 6.36 -6.90
C GLY A 19 -0.16 6.48 -8.42
N ASN A 20 0.99 6.34 -9.08
CA ASN A 20 1.09 6.34 -10.53
C ASN A 20 0.38 5.12 -11.16
N THR A 21 0.49 3.94 -10.56
CA THR A 21 -0.22 2.75 -11.06
C THR A 21 -1.74 2.90 -10.88
N VAL A 22 -2.20 3.43 -9.75
CA VAL A 22 -3.62 3.75 -9.55
C VAL A 22 -4.09 4.78 -10.57
N LEU A 23 -3.30 5.85 -10.82
CA LEU A 23 -3.59 6.82 -11.86
C LEU A 23 -3.80 6.14 -13.21
N LYS A 24 -2.84 5.33 -13.66
CA LYS A 24 -2.91 4.66 -14.99
C LYS A 24 -4.15 3.77 -15.10
N HIS A 25 -4.50 3.05 -14.03
CA HIS A 25 -5.68 2.19 -14.02
C HIS A 25 -7.00 2.99 -14.18
N PHE A 26 -7.12 4.13 -13.48
CA PHE A 26 -8.32 4.97 -13.56
C PHE A 26 -8.31 5.93 -14.76
N LEU A 27 -7.18 6.17 -15.39
CA LEU A 27 -7.04 7.11 -16.51
C LEU A 27 -7.92 6.74 -17.70
N THR A 28 -7.97 5.45 -18.03
CA THR A 28 -8.78 4.91 -19.15
C THR A 28 -10.21 4.52 -18.74
N SER A 29 -10.58 4.69 -17.47
CA SER A 29 -11.91 4.42 -16.97
C SER A 29 -12.88 5.59 -17.25
N ASP A 30 -14.12 5.43 -16.81
CA ASP A 30 -15.18 6.45 -16.91
C ASP A 30 -15.13 7.53 -15.81
N VAL A 31 -14.07 7.59 -15.01
CA VAL A 31 -13.77 8.68 -14.07
C VAL A 31 -13.68 10.01 -14.84
N GLY A 32 -14.34 11.04 -14.37
CA GLY A 32 -14.39 12.35 -15.02
C GLY A 32 -13.10 13.17 -14.83
N GLN A 33 -12.54 13.17 -13.63
CA GLN A 33 -11.32 13.91 -13.28
C GLN A 33 -10.46 13.12 -12.30
N ILE A 34 -9.12 13.21 -12.44
CA ILE A 34 -8.15 12.67 -11.48
C ILE A 34 -7.29 13.82 -10.97
N ARG A 35 -7.21 14.00 -9.65
CA ARG A 35 -6.36 15.01 -9.00
C ARG A 35 -5.15 14.33 -8.38
N ILE A 36 -3.96 14.72 -8.83
CA ILE A 36 -2.68 14.30 -8.27
C ILE A 36 -2.25 15.32 -7.23
N PHE A 37 -2.23 14.93 -5.97
CA PHE A 37 -1.81 15.79 -4.86
C PHE A 37 -0.48 15.29 -4.30
N SER A 38 0.58 16.08 -4.44
CA SER A 38 1.91 15.77 -3.91
C SER A 38 2.76 17.00 -3.73
N ARG A 39 3.84 16.88 -2.95
CA ARG A 39 4.78 17.98 -2.66
C ARG A 39 5.81 18.21 -3.77
N ASP A 40 6.08 17.21 -4.57
CA ASP A 40 7.19 17.18 -5.51
C ASP A 40 6.74 17.71 -6.88
N GLU A 41 6.98 19.01 -7.10
CA GLU A 41 6.67 19.70 -8.35
C GLU A 41 7.36 19.06 -9.55
N LYS A 42 8.64 18.70 -9.42
CA LYS A 42 9.41 18.07 -10.51
C LYS A 42 8.77 16.76 -10.97
N LYS A 43 8.39 15.90 -10.03
CA LYS A 43 7.71 14.64 -10.39
C LYS A 43 6.32 14.85 -10.96
N GLN A 44 5.61 15.91 -10.57
CA GLN A 44 4.33 16.27 -11.19
C GLN A 44 4.54 16.74 -12.63
N ASP A 45 5.58 17.52 -12.87
CA ASP A 45 5.93 18.00 -14.22
C ASP A 45 6.33 16.84 -15.15
N ASP A 46 7.22 15.96 -14.67
CA ASP A 46 7.60 14.74 -15.42
C ASP A 46 6.37 13.88 -15.74
N MET A 47 5.49 13.66 -14.75
CA MET A 47 4.26 12.90 -14.93
C MET A 47 3.33 13.54 -15.96
N ARG A 48 3.20 14.87 -15.96
CA ARG A 48 2.38 15.61 -16.92
C ARG A 48 2.88 15.39 -18.35
N HIS A 49 4.20 15.53 -18.58
CA HIS A 49 4.82 15.30 -19.89
C HIS A 49 4.66 13.84 -20.34
N ASP A 50 4.88 12.88 -19.44
CA ASP A 50 4.68 11.45 -19.71
C ASP A 50 3.22 11.15 -20.11
N LEU A 51 2.25 11.72 -19.43
CA LEU A 51 0.83 11.53 -19.74
C LEU A 51 0.45 12.14 -21.08
N GLN A 52 0.96 13.33 -21.40
CA GLN A 52 0.74 13.98 -22.70
C GLN A 52 1.33 13.17 -23.85
N ALA A 53 2.50 12.57 -23.63
CA ALA A 53 3.17 11.75 -24.64
C ALA A 53 2.52 10.37 -24.84
N LYS A 54 2.15 9.69 -23.74
CA LYS A 54 1.68 8.29 -23.78
C LYS A 54 0.16 8.15 -23.84
N TYR A 55 -0.59 9.15 -23.32
CA TYR A 55 -2.05 9.11 -23.21
C TYR A 55 -2.69 10.48 -23.58
N PRO A 56 -2.43 11.03 -24.78
CA PRO A 56 -2.85 12.39 -25.14
C PRO A 56 -4.38 12.59 -25.02
N GLU A 57 -5.19 11.56 -25.34
CA GLU A 57 -6.65 11.62 -25.27
C GLU A 57 -7.19 11.72 -23.83
N HIS A 58 -6.43 11.24 -22.84
CA HIS A 58 -6.82 11.18 -21.45
C HIS A 58 -6.10 12.18 -20.54
N ALA A 59 -5.01 12.78 -21.02
CA ALA A 59 -4.17 13.69 -20.21
C ALA A 59 -4.97 14.87 -19.64
N SER A 60 -5.99 15.36 -20.34
CA SER A 60 -6.85 16.47 -19.90
C SER A 60 -7.68 16.16 -18.65
N LYS A 61 -7.93 14.87 -18.35
CA LYS A 61 -8.62 14.43 -17.12
C LYS A 61 -7.79 14.66 -15.87
N VAL A 62 -6.45 14.75 -15.99
CA VAL A 62 -5.55 14.82 -14.84
C VAL A 62 -5.26 16.28 -14.47
N LYS A 63 -5.48 16.61 -13.20
CA LYS A 63 -5.15 17.92 -12.62
C LYS A 63 -4.10 17.73 -11.53
N PHE A 64 -3.10 18.59 -11.52
CA PHE A 64 -2.00 18.55 -10.59
C PHE A 64 -2.14 19.62 -9.52
N TYR A 65 -1.98 19.21 -8.25
CA TYR A 65 -2.01 20.06 -7.07
C TYR A 65 -0.71 19.90 -6.29
N VAL A 66 0.09 20.95 -6.23
CA VAL A 66 1.27 20.99 -5.36
C VAL A 66 0.78 21.29 -3.95
N GLY A 67 0.99 20.33 -3.02
CA GLY A 67 0.53 20.49 -1.64
C GLY A 67 1.10 19.42 -0.71
N ASP A 68 1.01 19.69 0.57
CA ASP A 68 1.54 18.82 1.64
C ASP A 68 0.39 18.34 2.55
N VAL A 69 0.27 17.05 2.78
CA VAL A 69 -0.74 16.48 3.70
C VAL A 69 -0.55 16.96 5.15
N ARG A 70 0.62 17.48 5.50
CA ARG A 70 0.89 18.10 6.81
C ARG A 70 0.28 19.48 6.96
N ASP A 71 -0.12 20.11 5.85
CA ASP A 71 -0.75 21.41 5.81
C ASP A 71 -2.25 21.27 5.49
N PRO A 72 -3.14 21.50 6.49
CA PRO A 72 -4.59 21.41 6.29
C PRO A 72 -5.13 22.39 5.24
N GLN A 73 -4.49 23.56 5.06
CA GLN A 73 -4.96 24.56 4.09
C GLN A 73 -4.71 24.06 2.66
N SER A 74 -3.51 23.52 2.38
CA SER A 74 -3.21 23.02 1.04
C SER A 74 -4.12 21.84 0.64
N ILE A 75 -4.54 21.03 1.63
CA ILE A 75 -5.52 19.96 1.42
C ILE A 75 -6.89 20.57 1.10
N ALA A 76 -7.33 21.57 1.91
CA ALA A 76 -8.63 22.21 1.74
C ALA A 76 -8.77 22.87 0.37
N ASP A 77 -7.70 23.47 -0.16
CA ASP A 77 -7.69 24.12 -1.48
C ASP A 77 -7.87 23.12 -2.64
N ALA A 78 -7.40 21.89 -2.46
CA ALA A 78 -7.51 20.83 -3.47
C ALA A 78 -8.80 20.00 -3.35
N MET A 79 -9.59 20.16 -2.26
CA MET A 79 -10.69 19.27 -1.91
C MET A 79 -12.04 19.55 -2.61
N PRO A 80 -12.44 20.80 -2.96
CA PRO A 80 -13.77 21.07 -3.49
C PRO A 80 -14.13 20.21 -4.71
N GLY A 81 -15.26 19.49 -4.65
CA GLY A 81 -15.75 18.62 -5.72
C GLY A 81 -15.04 17.26 -5.86
N VAL A 82 -14.25 16.85 -4.87
CA VAL A 82 -13.67 15.50 -4.80
C VAL A 82 -14.73 14.50 -4.31
N ASP A 83 -14.93 13.42 -5.06
CA ASP A 83 -15.86 12.33 -4.70
C ASP A 83 -15.16 11.18 -4.01
N TYR A 84 -13.95 10.83 -4.46
CA TYR A 84 -13.17 9.68 -4.01
C TYR A 84 -11.74 10.08 -3.69
N ILE A 85 -11.17 9.50 -2.65
CA ILE A 85 -9.77 9.73 -2.29
C ILE A 85 -9.04 8.40 -2.13
N PHE A 86 -7.95 8.23 -2.86
CA PHE A 86 -6.93 7.24 -2.55
C PHE A 86 -5.77 7.93 -1.81
N HIS A 87 -5.66 7.68 -0.51
CA HIS A 87 -4.66 8.30 0.34
C HIS A 87 -3.42 7.42 0.46
N ALA A 88 -2.38 7.72 -0.35
CA ALA A 88 -1.12 7.00 -0.39
C ALA A 88 0.10 7.85 0.02
N ALA A 89 -0.10 9.11 0.39
CA ALA A 89 0.98 9.97 0.87
C ALA A 89 1.52 9.48 2.22
N ALA A 90 2.78 9.05 2.26
CA ALA A 90 3.43 8.56 3.47
C ALA A 90 4.96 8.57 3.38
N LEU A 91 5.62 8.57 4.52
CA LEU A 91 7.01 8.14 4.64
C LEU A 91 7.03 6.62 4.84
N LYS A 92 7.79 5.90 4.00
CA LYS A 92 7.81 4.43 3.96
C LYS A 92 9.18 3.80 4.18
N GLN A 93 10.25 4.58 4.15
CA GLN A 93 11.60 4.07 4.30
C GLN A 93 11.92 3.87 5.80
N VAL A 94 12.21 2.63 6.20
CA VAL A 94 12.49 2.29 7.59
C VAL A 94 13.66 3.11 8.14
N PRO A 95 14.84 3.18 7.50
CA PRO A 95 15.95 3.97 8.04
C PRO A 95 15.59 5.45 8.24
N SER A 96 14.93 6.08 7.27
CA SER A 96 14.54 7.49 7.38
C SER A 96 13.56 7.73 8.53
N CYS A 97 12.63 6.80 8.76
CA CYS A 97 11.67 6.92 9.86
C CYS A 97 12.34 6.67 11.22
N GLU A 98 13.33 5.77 11.31
CA GLU A 98 14.10 5.56 12.54
C GLU A 98 14.92 6.81 12.93
N PHE A 99 15.60 7.43 11.98
CA PHE A 99 16.37 8.66 12.23
C PHE A 99 15.49 9.90 12.44
N PHE A 100 14.32 9.95 11.82
CA PHE A 100 13.39 11.10 11.87
C PHE A 100 11.96 10.68 12.25
N PRO A 101 11.73 10.07 13.43
CA PRO A 101 10.43 9.48 13.78
C PRO A 101 9.31 10.52 13.81
N MET A 102 9.59 11.77 14.23
CA MET A 102 8.59 12.82 14.22
C MET A 102 8.16 13.25 12.81
N GLN A 103 9.00 13.06 11.78
CA GLN A 103 8.56 13.29 10.40
C GLN A 103 7.60 12.18 9.93
N ALA A 104 7.81 10.93 10.40
CA ALA A 104 6.88 9.85 10.17
C ALA A 104 5.54 10.11 10.86
N VAL A 105 5.54 10.56 12.11
CA VAL A 105 4.30 10.95 12.84
C VAL A 105 3.57 12.07 12.12
N ARG A 106 4.26 13.15 11.78
CA ARG A 106 3.65 14.32 11.10
C ARG A 106 3.06 13.96 9.74
N THR A 107 3.70 13.07 8.99
CA THR A 107 3.24 12.70 7.64
C THR A 107 2.21 11.57 7.70
N ASN A 108 2.54 10.46 8.37
CA ASN A 108 1.73 9.25 8.31
C ASN A 108 0.51 9.36 9.24
N VAL A 109 0.65 9.96 10.42
CA VAL A 109 -0.43 10.05 11.42
C VAL A 109 -1.20 11.35 11.23
N MET A 110 -0.55 12.51 11.47
CA MET A 110 -1.23 13.82 11.41
C MET A 110 -1.66 14.19 9.99
N GLY A 111 -0.84 13.87 8.97
CA GLY A 111 -1.19 14.11 7.57
C GLY A 111 -2.40 13.30 7.12
N THR A 112 -2.54 12.06 7.60
CA THR A 112 -3.75 11.27 7.37
C THR A 112 -4.95 11.88 8.10
N ASP A 113 -4.81 12.28 9.36
CA ASP A 113 -5.86 12.92 10.13
C ASP A 113 -6.37 14.20 9.45
N ASN A 114 -5.48 15.08 9.02
CA ASN A 114 -5.81 16.29 8.26
C ASN A 114 -6.61 15.97 6.98
N MET A 115 -6.18 14.93 6.24
CA MET A 115 -6.84 14.50 5.01
C MET A 115 -8.26 13.99 5.29
N LEU A 116 -8.43 13.19 6.34
CA LEU A 116 -9.73 12.62 6.71
C LEU A 116 -10.71 13.69 7.22
N HIS A 117 -10.23 14.63 8.03
CA HIS A 117 -11.03 15.79 8.45
C HIS A 117 -11.51 16.63 7.27
N ALA A 118 -10.64 16.88 6.29
CA ALA A 118 -11.02 17.58 5.08
C ALA A 118 -12.04 16.77 4.26
N ALA A 119 -11.81 15.45 4.09
CA ALA A 119 -12.73 14.58 3.37
C ALA A 119 -14.14 14.59 3.97
N ILE A 120 -14.24 14.50 5.30
CA ILE A 120 -15.53 14.57 6.03
C ILE A 120 -16.17 15.95 5.85
N ARG A 121 -15.39 17.02 6.01
CA ARG A 121 -15.88 18.41 5.89
C ARG A 121 -16.44 18.72 4.50
N PHE A 122 -15.80 18.23 3.44
CA PHE A 122 -16.19 18.49 2.06
C PHE A 122 -17.15 17.43 1.46
N GLY A 123 -17.59 16.45 2.26
CA GLY A 123 -18.58 15.46 1.85
C GLY A 123 -18.06 14.45 0.82
N VAL A 124 -16.78 14.09 0.89
CA VAL A 124 -16.20 13.04 0.04
C VAL A 124 -16.94 11.73 0.26
N LYS A 125 -17.32 11.04 -0.80
CA LYS A 125 -18.11 9.80 -0.73
C LYS A 125 -17.32 8.67 -0.07
N ARG A 126 -16.09 8.42 -0.53
CA ARG A 126 -15.26 7.32 -0.03
C ARG A 126 -13.78 7.69 0.01
N VAL A 127 -13.11 7.24 1.07
CA VAL A 127 -11.65 7.35 1.24
C VAL A 127 -11.05 5.97 1.49
N VAL A 128 -10.09 5.57 0.67
CA VAL A 128 -9.28 4.37 0.86
C VAL A 128 -7.88 4.81 1.28
N CYS A 129 -7.47 4.45 2.50
CA CYS A 129 -6.16 4.76 3.05
C CYS A 129 -5.21 3.57 2.89
N LEU A 130 -4.00 3.85 2.42
CA LEU A 130 -2.99 2.82 2.15
C LEU A 130 -2.15 2.53 3.40
N SER A 131 -2.25 1.32 3.94
CA SER A 131 -1.38 0.82 5.01
C SER A 131 -0.40 -0.25 4.49
N THR A 132 0.12 -1.11 5.35
CA THR A 132 1.22 -2.03 5.06
C THR A 132 1.22 -3.18 6.05
N ASP A 133 1.81 -4.32 5.68
CA ASP A 133 2.18 -5.44 6.55
C ASP A 133 2.97 -5.01 7.81
N LYS A 134 3.75 -3.95 7.70
CA LYS A 134 4.58 -3.44 8.80
C LYS A 134 3.79 -2.75 9.91
N ALA A 135 2.50 -2.47 9.69
CA ALA A 135 1.57 -2.00 10.72
C ALA A 135 1.10 -3.13 11.64
N ALA A 136 1.13 -4.40 11.18
CA ALA A 136 0.83 -5.57 11.99
C ALA A 136 2.08 -5.97 12.80
N TYR A 137 1.98 -6.01 14.13
CA TYR A 137 3.11 -6.25 15.05
C TYR A 137 4.34 -5.40 14.71
N PRO A 138 4.24 -4.06 14.79
CA PRO A 138 5.30 -3.16 14.34
C PRO A 138 6.54 -3.24 15.23
N ILE A 139 7.74 -3.28 14.62
CA ILE A 139 9.02 -3.33 15.32
C ILE A 139 9.94 -2.13 15.01
N ASN A 140 9.47 -1.18 14.20
CA ASN A 140 10.25 -0.01 13.81
C ASN A 140 9.34 1.23 13.72
N ALA A 141 9.94 2.43 13.73
CA ALA A 141 9.21 3.70 13.74
C ALA A 141 8.25 3.86 12.55
N MET A 142 8.62 3.37 11.37
CA MET A 142 7.75 3.40 10.20
C MET A 142 6.49 2.53 10.46
N GLY A 143 6.66 1.28 10.89
CA GLY A 143 5.55 0.38 11.21
C GLY A 143 4.68 0.92 12.35
N ILE A 144 5.28 1.47 13.42
CA ILE A 144 4.56 2.08 14.55
C ILE A 144 3.72 3.26 14.07
N SER A 145 4.28 4.15 13.23
CA SER A 145 3.54 5.28 12.67
C SER A 145 2.36 4.83 11.79
N LYS A 146 2.53 3.75 11.03
CA LYS A 146 1.45 3.17 10.22
C LYS A 146 0.39 2.48 11.07
N ALA A 147 0.77 1.77 12.13
CA ALA A 147 -0.18 1.20 13.09
C ALA A 147 -1.02 2.29 13.78
N MET A 148 -0.39 3.41 14.19
CA MET A 148 -1.12 4.55 14.75
C MET A 148 -2.01 5.21 13.70
N MET A 149 -1.55 5.35 12.45
CA MET A 149 -2.36 5.84 11.33
C MET A 149 -3.65 5.03 11.17
N GLU A 150 -3.60 3.69 11.24
CA GLU A 150 -4.80 2.86 11.18
C GLU A 150 -5.79 3.17 12.32
N ARG A 151 -5.30 3.43 13.54
CA ARG A 151 -6.17 3.84 14.67
C ARG A 151 -6.85 5.17 14.41
N VAL A 152 -6.13 6.14 13.83
CA VAL A 152 -6.68 7.42 13.40
C VAL A 152 -7.74 7.25 12.30
N ILE A 153 -7.50 6.35 11.34
CA ILE A 153 -8.47 6.01 10.29
C ILE A 153 -9.76 5.46 10.91
N TYR A 154 -9.67 4.50 11.86
CA TYR A 154 -10.84 3.92 12.51
C TYR A 154 -11.62 4.96 13.33
N ALA A 155 -10.91 5.85 14.03
CA ALA A 155 -11.55 6.92 14.80
C ALA A 155 -12.33 7.88 13.88
N ASN A 156 -11.71 8.33 12.79
CA ASN A 156 -12.36 9.21 11.82
C ASN A 156 -13.51 8.51 11.07
N ALA A 157 -13.39 7.21 10.79
CA ALA A 157 -14.47 6.43 10.18
C ALA A 157 -15.72 6.39 11.04
N ARG A 158 -15.58 6.26 12.37
CA ARG A 158 -16.71 6.35 13.32
C ARG A 158 -17.37 7.73 13.28
N VAL A 159 -16.56 8.80 13.40
CA VAL A 159 -17.08 10.17 13.33
C VAL A 159 -17.81 10.44 12.01
N ALA A 160 -17.27 9.94 10.89
CA ALA A 160 -17.88 10.09 9.58
C ALA A 160 -19.21 9.32 9.48
N ALA A 161 -19.27 8.11 10.03
CA ALA A 161 -20.49 7.29 10.04
C ALA A 161 -21.62 7.93 10.87
N GLU A 162 -21.31 8.51 12.02
CA GLU A 162 -22.27 9.24 12.86
C GLU A 162 -22.87 10.46 12.13
N ARG A 163 -22.10 11.10 11.26
CA ARG A 163 -22.56 12.24 10.45
C ARG A 163 -23.28 11.84 9.16
N GLY A 164 -23.39 10.53 8.88
CA GLY A 164 -24.12 9.98 7.73
C GLY A 164 -23.47 10.27 6.38
N GLY A 165 -22.14 10.30 6.32
CA GLY A 165 -21.45 10.81 5.13
C GLY A 165 -20.36 9.90 4.57
N THR A 166 -19.12 10.28 4.76
CA THR A 166 -17.94 9.69 4.12
C THR A 166 -17.67 8.26 4.61
N VAL A 167 -17.57 7.29 3.70
CA VAL A 167 -17.06 5.94 4.02
C VAL A 167 -15.54 5.96 3.99
N ILE A 168 -14.91 5.69 5.12
CA ILE A 168 -13.45 5.66 5.28
C ILE A 168 -13.03 4.23 5.59
N CYS A 169 -12.06 3.69 4.85
CA CYS A 169 -11.51 2.36 5.05
C CYS A 169 -9.99 2.33 4.85
N CYS A 170 -9.40 1.18 5.17
CA CYS A 170 -7.96 0.96 5.07
C CYS A 170 -7.66 -0.30 4.26
N THR A 171 -6.50 -0.34 3.60
CA THR A 171 -5.99 -1.52 2.90
C THR A 171 -4.59 -1.86 3.40
N ARG A 172 -4.32 -3.15 3.64
CA ARG A 172 -2.98 -3.70 3.89
C ARG A 172 -2.59 -4.65 2.78
N TYR A 173 -1.34 -4.56 2.39
CA TYR A 173 -0.71 -5.46 1.43
C TYR A 173 0.73 -5.73 1.83
N GLY A 174 1.28 -6.83 1.31
CA GLY A 174 2.65 -7.24 1.54
C GLY A 174 3.67 -6.45 0.72
N ASN A 175 4.81 -7.08 0.48
CA ASN A 175 5.87 -6.47 -0.31
C ASN A 175 5.44 -6.38 -1.77
N VAL A 176 5.38 -5.16 -2.31
CA VAL A 176 5.15 -4.93 -3.74
C VAL A 176 6.47 -5.12 -4.48
N MET A 177 6.49 -6.09 -5.39
CA MET A 177 7.65 -6.41 -6.22
C MET A 177 8.10 -5.20 -7.03
N CYS A 178 9.40 -5.06 -7.21
CA CYS A 178 10.04 -4.04 -8.04
C CYS A 178 9.69 -2.58 -7.66
N SER A 179 9.14 -2.35 -6.45
CA SER A 179 8.97 -1.00 -5.94
C SER A 179 10.33 -0.37 -5.63
N ARG A 180 10.40 0.98 -5.67
CA ARG A 180 11.65 1.72 -5.43
C ARG A 180 12.31 1.31 -4.11
N GLY A 181 13.58 0.89 -4.20
CA GLY A 181 14.38 0.42 -3.06
C GLY A 181 14.03 -0.99 -2.60
N SER A 182 13.33 -1.80 -3.42
CA SER A 182 13.04 -3.21 -3.12
C SER A 182 14.17 -4.15 -3.57
N VAL A 183 14.10 -5.38 -3.09
CA VAL A 183 15.16 -6.38 -3.21
C VAL A 183 15.38 -6.89 -4.65
N ILE A 184 14.33 -7.01 -5.47
CA ILE A 184 14.45 -7.54 -6.84
C ILE A 184 15.29 -6.61 -7.72
N PRO A 185 15.02 -5.29 -7.82
CA PRO A 185 15.90 -4.36 -8.54
C PRO A 185 17.34 -4.35 -8.03
N LEU A 186 17.54 -4.48 -6.70
CA LEU A 186 18.88 -4.57 -6.13
C LEU A 186 19.63 -5.80 -6.64
N PHE A 187 18.98 -6.97 -6.65
CA PHE A 187 19.59 -8.21 -7.12
C PHE A 187 19.94 -8.13 -8.61
N ILE A 188 19.05 -7.60 -9.43
CA ILE A 188 19.29 -7.41 -10.87
C ILE A 188 20.47 -6.45 -11.11
N ASP A 189 20.51 -5.31 -10.40
CA ASP A 189 21.63 -4.35 -10.51
C ASP A 189 22.97 -4.97 -10.08
N GLN A 190 22.98 -5.80 -9.04
CA GLN A 190 24.19 -6.52 -8.62
C GLN A 190 24.67 -7.51 -9.69
N ILE A 191 23.75 -8.27 -10.29
CA ILE A 191 24.10 -9.22 -11.38
C ILE A 191 24.65 -8.47 -12.59
N HIS A 192 24.01 -7.39 -13.04
CA HIS A 192 24.47 -6.59 -14.18
C HIS A 192 25.88 -6.00 -13.95
N LYS A 193 26.23 -5.70 -12.70
CA LYS A 193 27.59 -5.25 -12.31
C LYS A 193 28.61 -6.39 -12.11
N GLY A 194 28.20 -7.65 -12.32
CA GLY A 194 29.04 -8.82 -12.08
C GLY A 194 29.29 -9.11 -10.61
N ASN A 195 28.52 -8.52 -9.69
CA ASN A 195 28.67 -8.70 -8.26
C ASN A 195 27.78 -9.85 -7.73
N PRO A 196 28.20 -10.57 -6.69
CA PRO A 196 27.33 -11.54 -6.01
C PRO A 196 26.09 -10.86 -5.43
N ILE A 197 24.96 -11.57 -5.47
CA ILE A 197 23.72 -11.13 -4.80
C ILE A 197 23.95 -11.10 -3.27
N THR A 198 23.62 -9.98 -2.63
CA THR A 198 23.70 -9.85 -1.17
C THR A 198 22.36 -10.14 -0.52
N ILE A 199 22.28 -11.15 0.33
CA ILE A 199 21.08 -11.52 1.10
C ILE A 199 21.38 -11.48 2.60
N THR A 200 20.34 -11.12 3.38
CA THR A 200 20.47 -11.04 4.85
C THR A 200 20.38 -12.41 5.49
N ASP A 201 19.32 -13.14 5.23
CA ASP A 201 19.10 -14.53 5.64
C ASP A 201 18.28 -15.24 4.54
N PRO A 202 18.76 -16.36 3.97
CA PRO A 202 18.05 -17.08 2.91
C PRO A 202 16.70 -17.64 3.35
N ASN A 203 16.48 -17.87 4.65
CA ASN A 203 15.25 -18.44 5.19
C ASN A 203 14.17 -17.38 5.49
N MET A 204 14.50 -16.10 5.46
CA MET A 204 13.48 -15.04 5.56
C MET A 204 12.44 -15.20 4.47
N THR A 205 11.17 -14.97 4.82
CA THR A 205 10.08 -14.99 3.84
C THR A 205 9.52 -13.60 3.61
N ARG A 206 9.09 -13.35 2.38
CA ARG A 206 8.41 -12.11 1.97
C ARG A 206 7.21 -12.46 1.10
N PHE A 207 6.13 -11.72 1.29
CA PHE A 207 5.02 -11.76 0.34
C PHE A 207 5.47 -11.23 -1.02
N LEU A 208 4.94 -11.78 -2.08
CA LEU A 208 5.21 -11.34 -3.45
C LEU A 208 3.91 -10.87 -4.09
N MET A 209 3.77 -9.57 -4.25
CA MET A 209 2.62 -8.94 -4.87
C MET A 209 3.05 -8.01 -6.00
N ASN A 210 2.35 -8.04 -7.12
CA ASN A 210 2.55 -7.06 -8.18
C ASN A 210 1.69 -5.80 -7.95
N LEU A 211 1.94 -4.75 -8.73
CA LEU A 211 1.21 -3.49 -8.59
C LEU A 211 -0.26 -3.59 -9.00
N ASP A 212 -0.59 -4.44 -9.97
CA ASP A 212 -1.98 -4.61 -10.45
C ASP A 212 -2.85 -5.31 -9.39
N GLU A 213 -2.30 -6.30 -8.68
CA GLU A 213 -2.95 -6.92 -7.53
C GLU A 213 -3.24 -5.88 -6.45
N ALA A 214 -2.29 -4.98 -6.20
CA ALA A 214 -2.45 -3.92 -5.22
C ALA A 214 -3.51 -2.88 -5.62
N VAL A 215 -3.61 -2.54 -6.92
CA VAL A 215 -4.67 -1.67 -7.44
C VAL A 215 -6.04 -2.34 -7.38
N SER A 216 -6.09 -3.66 -7.66
CA SER A 216 -7.31 -4.45 -7.54
C SER A 216 -7.87 -4.43 -6.12
N LEU A 217 -7.00 -4.51 -5.10
CA LEU A 217 -7.39 -4.36 -3.70
C LEU A 217 -7.99 -2.97 -3.42
N VAL A 218 -7.39 -1.90 -3.95
CA VAL A 218 -7.90 -0.52 -3.78
C VAL A 218 -9.27 -0.36 -4.41
N LYS A 219 -9.46 -0.88 -5.63
CA LYS A 219 -10.75 -0.86 -6.32
C LYS A 219 -11.81 -1.65 -5.53
N PHE A 220 -11.47 -2.85 -5.09
CA PHE A 220 -12.36 -3.67 -4.26
C PHE A 220 -12.77 -2.93 -2.97
N ALA A 221 -11.82 -2.26 -2.31
CA ALA A 221 -12.11 -1.48 -1.11
C ALA A 221 -13.05 -0.30 -1.40
N PHE A 222 -12.88 0.42 -2.52
CA PHE A 222 -13.81 1.45 -2.93
C PHE A 222 -15.23 0.94 -3.17
N GLU A 223 -15.39 -0.28 -3.68
CA GLU A 223 -16.69 -0.85 -4.03
C GLU A 223 -17.41 -1.45 -2.81
N HIS A 224 -16.66 -2.09 -1.89
CA HIS A 224 -17.22 -2.98 -0.88
C HIS A 224 -17.08 -2.49 0.57
N ALA A 225 -16.33 -1.41 0.84
CA ALA A 225 -16.06 -0.99 2.21
C ALA A 225 -17.29 -0.48 2.94
N ASN A 226 -17.39 -0.88 4.22
CA ASN A 226 -18.14 -0.20 5.26
C ASN A 226 -17.19 0.70 6.09
N PRO A 227 -17.73 1.66 6.87
CA PRO A 227 -16.90 2.54 7.68
C PRO A 227 -15.94 1.78 8.62
N GLY A 228 -14.65 2.06 8.49
CA GLY A 228 -13.59 1.48 9.32
C GLY A 228 -13.14 0.08 8.93
N ASP A 229 -13.60 -0.49 7.83
CA ASP A 229 -13.11 -1.78 7.34
C ASP A 229 -11.62 -1.73 7.01
N LEU A 230 -10.92 -2.82 7.32
CA LEU A 230 -9.58 -3.09 6.85
C LEU A 230 -9.62 -4.27 5.87
N PHE A 231 -9.20 -4.03 4.62
CA PHE A 231 -9.02 -5.08 3.63
C PHE A 231 -7.56 -5.50 3.54
N ILE A 232 -7.34 -6.80 3.48
CA ILE A 232 -6.01 -7.41 3.48
C ILE A 232 -5.89 -8.29 2.24
N GLN A 233 -4.86 -8.02 1.42
CA GLN A 233 -4.54 -8.84 0.25
C GLN A 233 -4.05 -10.22 0.68
N LYS A 234 -4.62 -11.27 0.14
CA LYS A 234 -4.02 -12.60 0.18
C LYS A 234 -2.91 -12.66 -0.87
N SER A 235 -1.73 -13.08 -0.47
CA SER A 235 -0.57 -13.12 -1.35
C SER A 235 0.26 -14.36 -1.11
N ASP A 236 0.82 -14.89 -2.19
CA ASP A 236 1.84 -15.92 -2.10
C ASP A 236 3.13 -15.33 -1.51
N ALA A 237 3.99 -16.18 -1.00
CA ALA A 237 5.29 -15.80 -0.45
C ALA A 237 6.41 -16.68 -0.98
N SER A 238 7.63 -16.15 -0.94
CA SER A 238 8.85 -16.89 -1.23
C SER A 238 9.88 -16.66 -0.14
N THR A 239 10.84 -17.59 -0.01
CA THR A 239 12.06 -17.31 0.77
C THR A 239 12.94 -16.33 0.00
N ILE A 240 13.78 -15.57 0.72
CA ILE A 240 14.78 -14.71 0.08
C ILE A 240 15.79 -15.54 -0.72
N GLY A 241 16.11 -16.75 -0.23
CA GLY A 241 16.97 -17.69 -0.95
C GLY A 241 16.39 -18.15 -2.28
N ASP A 242 15.10 -18.51 -2.33
CA ASP A 242 14.44 -18.92 -3.58
C ASP A 242 14.22 -17.73 -4.50
N LEU A 243 13.94 -16.55 -3.96
CA LEU A 243 13.87 -15.32 -4.74
C LEU A 243 15.21 -14.98 -5.40
N ALA A 244 16.33 -15.11 -4.66
CA ALA A 244 17.67 -14.90 -5.22
C ALA A 244 17.96 -15.88 -6.37
N LYS A 245 17.68 -17.19 -6.16
CA LYS A 245 17.82 -18.21 -7.21
C LYS A 245 16.93 -17.94 -8.43
N ALA A 246 15.70 -17.48 -8.22
CA ALA A 246 14.79 -17.13 -9.30
C ALA A 246 15.31 -15.96 -10.15
N VAL A 247 15.86 -14.91 -9.50
CA VAL A 247 16.49 -13.78 -10.21
C VAL A 247 17.77 -14.23 -10.94
N GLN A 248 18.63 -15.03 -10.29
CA GLN A 248 19.83 -15.58 -10.94
C GLN A 248 19.50 -16.45 -12.16
N ARG A 249 18.42 -17.22 -12.11
CA ARG A 249 17.97 -18.03 -13.26
C ARG A 249 17.59 -17.16 -14.48
N LEU A 250 17.06 -15.97 -14.25
CA LEU A 250 16.63 -15.06 -15.32
C LEU A 250 17.77 -14.18 -15.84
N PHE A 251 18.66 -13.73 -14.96
CA PHE A 251 19.66 -12.69 -15.29
C PHE A 251 21.12 -13.18 -15.26
N GLY A 252 21.37 -14.40 -14.81
CA GLY A 252 22.70 -15.00 -14.67
C GLY A 252 23.12 -15.20 -13.22
N ASP A 253 23.94 -16.21 -12.97
CA ASP A 253 24.44 -16.56 -11.64
C ASP A 253 25.80 -15.90 -11.40
N THR A 254 25.85 -14.93 -10.50
CA THR A 254 27.07 -14.24 -10.05
C THR A 254 27.45 -14.65 -8.63
N GLY A 255 26.81 -15.69 -8.08
CA GLY A 255 26.99 -16.13 -6.69
C GLY A 255 26.15 -15.34 -5.70
N THR A 256 26.18 -15.77 -4.44
CA THR A 256 25.39 -15.17 -3.35
C THR A 256 26.28 -14.95 -2.12
N ASN A 257 26.16 -13.77 -1.50
CA ASN A 257 26.86 -13.41 -0.26
C ASN A 257 25.83 -13.16 0.86
N ILE A 258 25.96 -13.89 1.98
CA ILE A 258 25.08 -13.76 3.15
C ILE A 258 25.70 -12.71 4.08
N ILE A 259 24.98 -11.58 4.29
CA ILE A 259 25.46 -10.44 5.08
C ILE A 259 24.88 -10.36 6.50
N GLY A 260 23.97 -11.26 6.87
CA GLY A 260 23.29 -11.24 8.18
C GLY A 260 22.10 -10.27 8.24
N THR A 261 21.31 -10.37 9.31
CA THR A 261 20.08 -9.57 9.53
C THR A 261 20.42 -8.12 9.86
N ARG A 262 19.57 -7.19 9.40
CA ARG A 262 19.68 -5.76 9.70
C ARG A 262 18.78 -5.38 10.88
N HIS A 263 19.11 -4.27 11.54
CA HIS A 263 18.27 -3.71 12.61
C HIS A 263 16.87 -3.38 12.06
N GLY A 264 15.81 -3.79 12.81
CA GLY A 264 14.41 -3.53 12.43
C GLY A 264 13.87 -4.38 11.28
N GLU A 265 14.60 -5.43 10.86
CA GLU A 265 14.17 -6.36 9.82
C GLU A 265 13.54 -7.61 10.43
N LYS A 266 12.34 -7.96 9.96
CA LYS A 266 11.60 -9.15 10.42
C LYS A 266 12.05 -10.41 9.67
N LEU A 267 12.04 -11.56 10.34
CA LEU A 267 12.27 -12.86 9.69
C LEU A 267 11.14 -13.21 8.71
N TYR A 268 9.92 -12.81 9.02
CA TYR A 268 8.74 -12.95 8.18
C TYR A 268 7.81 -11.75 8.35
N GLU A 269 6.99 -11.47 7.37
CA GLU A 269 6.03 -10.38 7.42
C GLU A 269 4.65 -10.88 7.86
N THR A 270 3.92 -10.02 8.57
CA THR A 270 2.56 -10.30 9.05
C THR A 270 1.58 -9.34 8.39
N LEU A 271 0.57 -9.84 7.70
CA LEU A 271 -0.49 -9.04 7.11
C LEU A 271 -1.70 -8.90 8.02
N MET A 272 -1.98 -9.92 8.82
CA MET A 272 -3.11 -9.92 9.76
C MET A 272 -2.66 -10.52 11.08
N THR A 273 -2.94 -9.81 12.19
CA THR A 273 -2.66 -10.31 13.54
C THR A 273 -3.61 -11.46 13.89
N ARG A 274 -3.28 -12.20 14.94
CA ARG A 274 -4.14 -13.27 15.44
C ARG A 274 -5.51 -12.75 15.85
N GLU A 275 -5.55 -11.62 16.54
CA GLU A 275 -6.77 -10.96 17.02
C GLU A 275 -7.64 -10.44 15.87
N GLU A 276 -7.01 -9.94 14.81
CA GLU A 276 -7.71 -9.53 13.59
C GLU A 276 -8.27 -10.74 12.83
N ARG A 277 -7.52 -11.84 12.76
CA ARG A 277 -7.95 -13.07 12.08
C ARG A 277 -9.22 -13.69 12.69
N LEU A 278 -9.36 -13.61 14.02
CA LEU A 278 -10.57 -14.07 14.72
C LEU A 278 -11.84 -13.35 14.25
N ARG A 279 -11.71 -12.10 13.80
CA ARG A 279 -12.82 -11.24 13.39
C ARG A 279 -12.85 -11.01 11.86
N SER A 280 -11.99 -11.73 11.13
CA SER A 280 -11.90 -11.55 9.69
C SER A 280 -12.92 -12.40 8.95
N GLU A 281 -13.43 -11.83 7.87
CA GLU A 281 -14.26 -12.48 6.87
C GLU A 281 -13.40 -12.81 5.64
N ASP A 282 -13.55 -14.03 5.14
CA ASP A 282 -12.89 -14.45 3.89
C ASP A 282 -13.72 -14.01 2.69
N MET A 283 -13.19 -13.10 1.88
CA MET A 283 -13.81 -12.56 0.68
C MET A 283 -13.10 -13.04 -0.61
N GLY A 284 -12.62 -14.27 -0.63
CA GLY A 284 -11.91 -14.84 -1.79
C GLY A 284 -10.45 -14.39 -1.82
N ASN A 285 -10.11 -13.43 -2.66
CA ASN A 285 -8.73 -12.91 -2.77
C ASN A 285 -8.32 -11.98 -1.62
N TYR A 286 -9.26 -11.62 -0.75
CA TYR A 286 -9.06 -10.66 0.32
C TYR A 286 -9.60 -11.19 1.65
N PHE A 287 -9.05 -10.69 2.74
CA PHE A 287 -9.72 -10.72 4.04
C PHE A 287 -10.29 -9.35 4.34
N ARG A 288 -11.47 -9.32 4.97
CA ARG A 288 -12.05 -8.13 5.56
C ARG A 288 -12.02 -8.25 7.05
N VAL A 289 -11.47 -7.25 7.74
CA VAL A 289 -11.53 -7.11 9.19
C VAL A 289 -12.44 -5.92 9.48
N ALA A 290 -13.61 -6.19 10.09
CA ALA A 290 -14.55 -5.13 10.44
C ALA A 290 -14.00 -4.26 11.58
N ALA A 291 -14.36 -2.97 11.55
CA ALA A 291 -14.04 -2.06 12.65
C ALA A 291 -14.73 -2.47 13.95
N ASP A 292 -14.13 -2.09 15.08
CA ASP A 292 -14.81 -2.12 16.36
C ASP A 292 -15.83 -0.97 16.41
N SER A 293 -17.10 -1.31 16.38
CA SER A 293 -18.21 -0.34 16.35
C SER A 293 -18.67 0.10 17.75
N ARG A 294 -18.05 -0.40 18.82
CA ARG A 294 -18.43 -0.03 20.20
C ARG A 294 -18.05 1.41 20.50
N ASP A 295 -18.90 2.10 21.27
CA ASP A 295 -18.61 3.43 21.80
C ASP A 295 -17.92 3.36 23.18
N MET A 296 -17.61 4.52 23.77
CA MET A 296 -16.98 4.59 25.09
C MET A 296 -17.90 4.21 26.26
N ASN A 297 -19.21 4.12 26.01
CA ASN A 297 -20.21 3.76 27.03
C ASN A 297 -20.41 2.25 27.16
N TYR A 298 -19.67 1.43 26.37
CA TYR A 298 -19.78 -0.02 26.53
C TYR A 298 -19.35 -0.47 27.92
N ASP A 299 -20.17 -1.35 28.51
CA ASP A 299 -19.84 -1.96 29.81
C ASP A 299 -18.81 -3.07 29.61
N LYS A 300 -17.57 -2.82 30.06
CA LYS A 300 -16.45 -3.76 29.93
C LYS A 300 -16.67 -5.09 30.64
N PHE A 301 -17.58 -5.13 31.62
CA PHE A 301 -17.78 -6.29 32.49
C PHE A 301 -19.04 -7.10 32.14
N ILE A 302 -20.03 -6.50 31.48
CA ILE A 302 -21.33 -7.11 31.19
C ILE A 302 -21.47 -7.48 29.69
N VAL A 303 -20.72 -6.85 28.80
CA VAL A 303 -20.73 -7.21 27.39
C VAL A 303 -20.18 -8.62 27.21
N LYS A 304 -21.04 -9.56 26.83
CA LYS A 304 -20.60 -10.90 26.44
C LYS A 304 -19.63 -10.78 25.28
N GLY A 305 -18.37 -11.17 25.51
CA GLY A 305 -17.43 -11.35 24.41
C GLY A 305 -17.98 -12.40 23.45
N GLU A 306 -17.79 -12.21 22.17
CA GLU A 306 -18.06 -13.27 21.20
C GLU A 306 -17.08 -14.41 21.44
N VAL A 307 -17.61 -15.62 21.60
CA VAL A 307 -16.77 -16.83 21.71
C VAL A 307 -16.29 -17.16 20.29
N HIS A 308 -15.15 -16.59 19.90
CA HIS A 308 -14.46 -17.03 18.71
C HIS A 308 -13.66 -18.30 19.03
N THR A 309 -13.88 -19.38 18.30
CA THR A 309 -12.94 -20.51 18.24
C THR A 309 -11.59 -19.96 17.78
N MET A 310 -10.57 -20.12 18.60
CA MET A 310 -9.24 -19.52 18.40
C MET A 310 -8.72 -19.82 17.01
N ALA A 311 -8.50 -18.78 16.21
CA ALA A 311 -7.59 -18.93 15.08
C ALA A 311 -6.18 -19.10 15.67
N ASP A 312 -5.57 -20.24 15.41
CA ASP A 312 -4.33 -20.60 16.09
C ASP A 312 -3.15 -19.71 15.69
N GLU A 313 -3.21 -19.04 14.52
CA GLU A 313 -2.07 -18.28 13.99
C GLU A 313 -2.47 -16.98 13.26
N SER A 314 -1.55 -16.01 13.29
CA SER A 314 -1.56 -14.82 12.43
C SER A 314 -1.46 -15.21 10.94
N TYR A 315 -1.89 -14.35 10.02
CA TYR A 315 -1.63 -14.52 8.59
C TYR A 315 -0.28 -13.89 8.22
N THR A 316 0.69 -14.73 7.85
CA THR A 316 2.09 -14.35 7.68
C THR A 316 2.66 -14.88 6.35
N SER A 317 3.79 -14.33 5.93
CA SER A 317 4.55 -14.87 4.78
C SER A 317 5.14 -16.26 5.03
N HIS A 318 5.08 -16.76 6.28
CA HIS A 318 5.51 -18.12 6.62
C HIS A 318 4.41 -19.17 6.41
N ASN A 319 3.14 -18.82 6.63
CA ASN A 319 2.01 -19.74 6.61
C ASN A 319 0.99 -19.48 5.48
N THR A 320 1.36 -18.69 4.47
CA THR A 320 0.65 -18.58 3.21
C THR A 320 1.18 -19.61 2.19
N THR A 321 0.58 -19.65 0.99
CA THR A 321 1.11 -20.43 -0.14
C THR A 321 2.55 -20.02 -0.41
N ARG A 322 3.48 -20.98 -0.26
CA ARG A 322 4.90 -20.75 -0.49
C ARG A 322 5.29 -21.22 -1.88
N LEU A 323 5.84 -20.28 -2.65
CA LEU A 323 6.36 -20.56 -3.99
C LEU A 323 7.77 -21.15 -3.86
N ASP A 324 8.04 -22.20 -4.61
CA ASP A 324 9.39 -22.67 -4.92
C ASP A 324 10.10 -21.75 -5.94
N VAL A 325 11.28 -22.12 -6.39
CA VAL A 325 12.03 -21.33 -7.37
C VAL A 325 11.25 -21.15 -8.68
N ASP A 326 10.60 -22.21 -9.19
CA ASP A 326 9.84 -22.16 -10.44
C ASP A 326 8.58 -21.28 -10.32
N GLY A 327 7.84 -21.41 -9.22
CA GLY A 327 6.71 -20.56 -8.89
C GLY A 327 7.14 -19.10 -8.71
N THR A 328 8.30 -18.86 -8.07
CA THR A 328 8.86 -17.52 -7.88
C THR A 328 9.26 -16.89 -9.21
N VAL A 329 9.90 -17.64 -10.13
CA VAL A 329 10.19 -17.16 -11.49
C VAL A 329 8.91 -16.72 -12.19
N LYS A 330 7.87 -17.54 -12.20
CA LYS A 330 6.57 -17.20 -12.81
C LYS A 330 5.98 -15.93 -12.18
N LYS A 331 6.07 -15.81 -10.86
CA LYS A 331 5.52 -14.65 -10.13
C LYS A 331 6.28 -13.37 -10.43
N ILE A 332 7.62 -13.36 -10.41
CA ILE A 332 8.39 -12.14 -10.69
C ILE A 332 8.29 -11.70 -12.14
N MET A 333 8.09 -12.62 -13.10
CA MET A 333 7.80 -12.33 -14.50
C MET A 333 6.48 -11.59 -14.72
N THR A 334 5.55 -11.55 -13.75
CA THR A 334 4.34 -10.72 -13.85
C THR A 334 4.63 -9.23 -13.66
N ALA A 335 5.81 -8.85 -13.16
CA ALA A 335 6.19 -7.45 -12.98
C ALA A 335 6.78 -6.88 -14.29
N ASP A 336 6.24 -5.75 -14.76
CA ASP A 336 6.72 -5.05 -15.95
C ASP A 336 8.22 -4.77 -15.87
N TYR A 337 8.69 -4.32 -14.70
CA TYR A 337 10.11 -4.05 -14.45
C TYR A 337 11.01 -5.22 -14.85
N VAL A 338 10.66 -6.46 -14.45
CA VAL A 338 11.45 -7.66 -14.73
C VAL A 338 11.46 -7.97 -16.22
N ARG A 339 10.31 -7.82 -16.91
CA ARG A 339 10.21 -8.03 -18.35
C ARG A 339 11.02 -7.00 -19.13
N GLU A 340 10.90 -5.72 -18.76
CA GLU A 340 11.66 -4.63 -19.40
C GLU A 340 13.18 -4.79 -19.24
N GLU A 341 13.65 -5.28 -18.08
CA GLU A 341 15.06 -5.58 -17.86
C GLU A 341 15.54 -6.76 -18.71
N LEU A 342 14.75 -7.82 -18.83
CA LEU A 342 15.06 -8.98 -19.68
C LEU A 342 15.10 -8.61 -21.16
N ASP A 343 14.19 -7.73 -21.61
CA ASP A 343 14.12 -7.26 -22.99
C ASP A 343 15.20 -6.21 -23.32
N GLY A 344 16.02 -5.80 -22.36
CA GLY A 344 17.05 -4.77 -22.52
C GLY A 344 16.53 -3.35 -22.73
N ILE A 345 15.24 -3.11 -22.48
CA ILE A 345 14.56 -1.81 -22.74
C ILE A 345 15.07 -0.73 -21.78
N ARG A 346 15.48 -1.10 -20.56
CA ARG A 346 15.91 -0.14 -19.52
C ARG A 346 17.36 0.31 -19.61
N HIS A 347 18.17 -0.33 -20.43
CA HIS A 347 19.59 0.01 -20.63
C HIS A 347 19.86 0.81 -21.91
N ASN A 348 18.80 1.15 -22.65
CA ASN A 348 18.82 2.07 -23.78
C ASN A 348 18.11 3.38 -23.38
#